data_5d512bdb393d7b1af37714720a6febd7
#
_entry.id   5d512bdb393d7b1af37714720a6febd7
#
_cell.length_a   1.000
_cell.length_b   1.000
_cell.length_c   1.000
_cell.angle_alpha   90.00
_cell.angle_beta   90.00
_cell.angle_gamma   90.00
#
_symmetry.space_group_name_H-M   'P 1'
#
loop_
_entity.id
_entity.type
_entity.pdbx_description
1 polymer ?
#
loop_
_entity_poly.entity_id
_entity_poly.type
_entity_poly.pdbx_seq_one_letter_code
_entity_poly.pdbx_strand_id
1 'polypeptide(L)'
;METKIIYRKPLGSATRKYRQDNFVISTFRALTKNTRRGLEMCKDLGFDMVEFGWVNPKDSYECITACEEVGIDGIIQNWDLFGGFQTTEGDVAVKVDALKEYVEYTKKYKHLVGYYVWDEPYEDDKIQAAAELVNVFEEIDPDRMPFTVAIPSYNTKWTWENGLFEGYMRKYTEIINPIVISLDYYPFKHYKPEPPTQLDDNEIFLDLAVMRKLSLEKKIPMWFYFQAQDDPKTYKYYNFTPEKMRSQMYLALLYGSVGLQNYNVYEGAITEDAEPGPLYFATKDMNRRCHQLGRTFMALTSAGVFHSPEVLEQHSAFDEYRQSIADSEILADKELPFRCSVGEFTDVEGNRYLLINNRDYAVKREFKLKLKKKFRIYEVSQDDGLQSVKSNRSQSLSVTLQAGDAILLRFQDADEKAFLIDYVLEK
;
A
#
# COMPACT_ATOMS: atom_id res chain seq x y z
N MET A 1 30.96 -14.58 3.26
CA MET A 1 30.47 -13.53 2.34
C MET A 1 30.44 -12.28 3.17
N GLU A 2 30.93 -11.15 2.66
CA GLU A 2 30.84 -9.87 3.38
C GLU A 2 29.42 -9.35 3.32
N THR A 3 28.99 -8.60 4.34
CA THR A 3 27.72 -7.86 4.33
C THR A 3 28.01 -6.40 4.06
N LYS A 4 27.38 -5.84 3.06
CA LYS A 4 27.44 -4.43 2.72
C LYS A 4 26.27 -3.74 3.41
N ILE A 5 26.54 -2.70 4.18
CA ILE A 5 25.52 -1.89 4.83
C ILE A 5 25.18 -0.74 3.89
N ILE A 6 23.90 -0.62 3.55
CA ILE A 6 23.37 0.47 2.74
C ILE A 6 22.42 1.29 3.61
N TYR A 7 22.73 2.59 3.74
CA TYR A 7 21.90 3.52 4.47
C TYR A 7 20.76 4.03 3.59
N ARG A 8 19.55 3.86 4.06
CA ARG A 8 18.35 4.42 3.46
C ARG A 8 17.91 5.68 4.18
N LYS A 9 17.29 6.60 3.46
CA LYS A 9 16.68 7.79 4.03
C LYS A 9 15.18 7.58 4.26
N PRO A 10 14.57 8.28 5.22
CA PRO A 10 13.12 8.35 5.34
C PRO A 10 12.47 8.80 4.03
N LEU A 11 11.30 8.25 3.71
CA LEU A 11 10.55 8.60 2.50
C LEU A 11 9.70 9.86 2.74
N GLY A 12 9.49 10.63 1.69
CA GLY A 12 8.69 11.84 1.69
C GLY A 12 9.49 13.10 1.43
N SER A 13 8.82 14.24 1.40
CA SER A 13 9.43 15.53 1.12
C SER A 13 10.40 15.95 2.25
N ALA A 14 11.59 16.40 1.87
CA ALA A 14 12.58 16.91 2.84
C ALA A 14 12.12 18.19 3.56
N THR A 15 11.13 18.90 3.04
CA THR A 15 10.58 20.13 3.64
C THR A 15 9.51 19.87 4.69
N ARG A 16 8.93 18.66 4.75
CA ARG A 16 7.94 18.26 5.74
C ARG A 16 8.60 17.61 6.93
N LYS A 17 8.04 17.83 8.13
CA LYS A 17 8.52 17.18 9.35
C LYS A 17 8.13 15.71 9.40
N TYR A 18 6.87 15.38 9.07
CA TYR A 18 6.47 14.00 8.98
C TYR A 18 7.13 13.35 7.76
N ARG A 19 7.80 12.21 8.00
CA ARG A 19 8.42 11.38 6.96
C ARG A 19 8.32 9.92 7.37
N GLN A 20 8.07 9.07 6.39
CA GLN A 20 7.93 7.64 6.65
C GLN A 20 9.31 6.99 6.84
N ASP A 21 9.57 6.46 8.04
CA ASP A 21 10.82 5.80 8.40
C ASP A 21 10.81 4.30 8.15
N ASN A 22 9.65 3.66 8.29
CA ASN A 22 9.48 2.23 8.19
C ASN A 22 8.38 1.87 7.21
N PHE A 23 8.41 0.62 6.73
CA PHE A 23 7.29 0.02 6.02
C PHE A 23 6.08 -0.02 6.95
N VAL A 24 4.91 0.36 6.44
CA VAL A 24 3.70 0.51 7.25
C VAL A 24 2.66 -0.53 6.82
N ILE A 25 2.06 -1.18 7.80
CA ILE A 25 0.83 -1.97 7.58
C ILE A 25 -0.23 -1.44 8.53
N SER A 26 -1.31 -0.90 7.96
CA SER A 26 -2.42 -0.34 8.72
C SER A 26 -3.72 -1.08 8.46
N THR A 27 -4.74 -0.76 9.24
CA THR A 27 -6.10 -1.23 9.00
C THR A 27 -7.11 -0.13 9.21
N PHE A 28 -8.14 -0.11 8.36
CA PHE A 28 -9.28 0.79 8.51
C PHE A 28 -10.26 0.23 9.53
N ARG A 29 -10.63 1.06 10.49
CA ARG A 29 -11.66 0.84 11.52
C ARG A 29 -11.56 -0.52 12.26
N ALA A 30 -11.04 -0.47 13.46
CA ALA A 30 -11.08 -1.58 14.40
C ALA A 30 -12.13 -1.35 15.52
N LEU A 31 -13.27 -0.77 15.16
CA LEU A 31 -14.37 -0.48 16.10
C LEU A 31 -15.18 -1.76 16.36
N THR A 32 -14.77 -2.50 17.35
CA THR A 32 -15.51 -3.64 17.90
C THR A 32 -16.38 -3.18 19.08
N LYS A 33 -17.26 -4.04 19.59
CA LYS A 33 -18.01 -3.76 20.84
C LYS A 33 -17.09 -3.48 22.03
N ASN A 34 -15.83 -3.90 21.94
CA ASN A 34 -14.77 -3.58 22.87
C ASN A 34 -13.56 -3.05 22.09
N THR A 35 -13.49 -1.74 21.92
CA THR A 35 -12.46 -1.06 21.11
C THR A 35 -11.05 -1.41 21.58
N ARG A 36 -10.79 -1.38 22.89
CA ARG A 36 -9.48 -1.75 23.44
C ARG A 36 -9.06 -3.16 23.03
N ARG A 37 -9.96 -4.15 23.21
CA ARG A 37 -9.67 -5.53 22.83
C ARG A 37 -9.45 -5.69 21.33
N GLY A 38 -10.22 -4.99 20.51
CA GLY A 38 -10.02 -4.93 19.05
C GLY A 38 -8.63 -4.42 18.67
N LEU A 39 -8.15 -3.36 19.35
CA LEU A 39 -6.81 -2.80 19.12
C LEU A 39 -5.69 -3.73 19.62
N GLU A 40 -5.86 -4.41 20.75
CA GLU A 40 -4.93 -5.45 21.21
C GLU A 40 -4.77 -6.55 20.15
N MET A 41 -5.88 -6.95 19.52
CA MET A 41 -5.85 -7.92 18.42
C MET A 41 -5.20 -7.35 17.16
N CYS A 42 -5.44 -6.10 16.79
CA CYS A 42 -4.74 -5.45 15.67
C CYS A 42 -3.22 -5.47 15.88
N LYS A 43 -2.78 -5.17 17.10
CA LYS A 43 -1.36 -5.27 17.46
C LYS A 43 -0.81 -6.70 17.37
N ASP A 44 -1.57 -7.70 17.82
CA ASP A 44 -1.19 -9.12 17.68
C ASP A 44 -1.14 -9.58 16.23
N LEU A 45 -2.01 -9.03 15.37
CA LEU A 45 -1.99 -9.26 13.92
C LEU A 45 -0.79 -8.60 13.21
N GLY A 46 -0.04 -7.74 13.89
CA GLY A 46 1.12 -7.05 13.32
C GLY A 46 0.76 -5.80 12.53
N PHE A 47 -0.36 -5.15 12.83
CA PHE A 47 -0.63 -3.80 12.32
C PHE A 47 0.19 -2.77 13.09
N ASP A 48 0.77 -1.82 12.39
CA ASP A 48 1.51 -0.70 12.97
C ASP A 48 0.55 0.37 13.48
N MET A 49 -0.55 0.59 12.74
CA MET A 49 -1.53 1.63 13.07
C MET A 49 -2.95 1.25 12.66
N VAL A 50 -3.91 1.97 13.24
CA VAL A 50 -5.33 1.88 12.90
C VAL A 50 -5.84 3.23 12.43
N GLU A 51 -6.60 3.24 11.35
CA GLU A 51 -7.17 4.43 10.74
C GLU A 51 -8.65 4.53 11.10
N PHE A 52 -9.00 5.52 11.89
CA PHE A 52 -10.36 5.75 12.36
C PHE A 52 -11.06 6.81 11.53
N GLY A 53 -11.36 6.45 10.28
CA GLY A 53 -12.26 7.24 9.45
C GLY A 53 -13.72 7.08 9.92
N TRP A 54 -14.55 8.09 9.66
CA TRP A 54 -15.99 8.11 9.90
C TRP A 54 -16.38 7.92 11.36
N VAL A 55 -15.66 8.58 12.26
CA VAL A 55 -15.93 8.59 13.69
C VAL A 55 -16.42 9.95 14.17
N ASN A 56 -17.44 9.93 15.03
CA ASN A 56 -17.95 11.13 15.69
C ASN A 56 -16.95 11.62 16.79
N PRO A 57 -17.10 12.84 17.31
CA PRO A 57 -16.16 13.38 18.30
C PRO A 57 -15.97 12.53 19.56
N LYS A 58 -17.05 11.93 20.07
CA LYS A 58 -16.96 11.10 21.29
C LYS A 58 -16.13 9.85 21.02
N ASP A 59 -16.44 9.12 19.96
CA ASP A 59 -15.71 7.90 19.58
C ASP A 59 -14.26 8.21 19.21
N SER A 60 -14.00 9.39 18.60
CA SER A 60 -12.66 9.89 18.31
C SER A 60 -11.79 9.91 19.58
N TYR A 61 -12.26 10.50 20.67
CA TYR A 61 -11.50 10.55 21.92
C TYR A 61 -11.34 9.16 22.59
N GLU A 62 -12.35 8.31 22.50
CA GLU A 62 -12.26 6.92 22.98
C GLU A 62 -11.21 6.14 22.19
N CYS A 63 -11.17 6.27 20.87
CA CYS A 63 -10.18 5.64 20.00
C CYS A 63 -8.75 6.09 20.31
N ILE A 64 -8.51 7.39 20.43
CA ILE A 64 -7.18 7.94 20.77
C ILE A 64 -6.71 7.40 22.12
N THR A 65 -7.60 7.40 23.13
CA THR A 65 -7.28 6.91 24.47
C THR A 65 -6.96 5.42 24.44
N ALA A 66 -7.73 4.64 23.71
CA ALA A 66 -7.48 3.20 23.57
C ALA A 66 -6.18 2.91 22.82
N CYS A 67 -5.82 3.69 21.80
CA CYS A 67 -4.53 3.60 21.12
C CYS A 67 -3.36 3.83 22.09
N GLU A 68 -3.45 4.85 22.94
CA GLU A 68 -2.44 5.16 23.94
C GLU A 68 -2.29 4.04 24.98
N GLU A 69 -3.42 3.46 25.45
CA GLU A 69 -3.43 2.35 26.42
C GLU A 69 -2.84 1.06 25.86
N VAL A 70 -3.13 0.73 24.62
CA VAL A 70 -2.65 -0.49 23.95
C VAL A 70 -1.23 -0.30 23.40
N GLY A 71 -0.82 0.92 23.10
CA GLY A 71 0.45 1.24 22.48
C GLY A 71 0.47 0.82 21.01
N ILE A 72 -0.57 1.16 20.25
CA ILE A 72 -0.68 1.05 18.80
C ILE A 72 -0.97 2.43 18.22
N ASP A 73 -0.38 2.74 17.08
CA ASP A 73 -0.56 4.05 16.48
C ASP A 73 -1.96 4.23 15.89
N GLY A 74 -2.46 5.46 15.89
CA GLY A 74 -3.77 5.81 15.37
C GLY A 74 -3.74 7.05 14.48
N ILE A 75 -4.49 6.97 13.37
CA ILE A 75 -4.86 8.12 12.54
C ILE A 75 -6.35 8.35 12.80
N ILE A 76 -6.73 9.55 13.24
CA ILE A 76 -8.06 9.79 13.76
C ILE A 76 -8.80 10.88 12.97
N GLN A 77 -10.10 10.71 12.81
CA GLN A 77 -11.02 11.72 12.32
C GLN A 77 -11.85 12.30 13.47
N ASN A 78 -12.23 13.56 13.35
CA ASN A 78 -13.28 14.18 14.12
C ASN A 78 -14.29 14.82 13.15
N TRP A 79 -15.39 14.11 12.88
CA TRP A 79 -16.34 14.44 11.84
C TRP A 79 -16.98 15.84 11.96
N ASP A 80 -17.13 16.36 13.18
CA ASP A 80 -17.69 17.69 13.39
C ASP A 80 -16.71 18.82 13.04
N LEU A 81 -15.40 18.50 13.06
CA LEU A 81 -14.36 19.48 12.81
C LEU A 81 -13.76 19.36 11.40
N PHE A 82 -13.53 18.16 10.89
CA PHE A 82 -12.89 17.95 9.61
C PHE A 82 -13.27 16.59 8.96
N GLY A 83 -13.15 16.53 7.64
CA GLY A 83 -13.33 15.29 6.87
C GLY A 83 -14.77 14.85 6.66
N GLY A 84 -15.75 15.68 7.00
CA GLY A 84 -17.15 15.38 6.71
C GLY A 84 -17.53 15.78 5.26
N PHE A 85 -18.37 14.97 4.62
CA PHE A 85 -18.87 15.22 3.25
C PHE A 85 -19.57 16.58 3.05
N GLN A 86 -19.96 17.25 4.13
CA GLN A 86 -20.60 18.57 4.10
C GLN A 86 -19.59 19.73 4.13
N THR A 87 -18.30 19.45 4.39
CA THR A 87 -17.27 20.50 4.37
C THR A 87 -17.01 20.92 2.92
N THR A 88 -16.97 22.22 2.66
CA THR A 88 -16.70 22.81 1.35
C THR A 88 -15.56 23.81 1.44
N GLU A 89 -15.08 24.27 0.28
CA GLU A 89 -14.11 25.37 0.20
C GLU A 89 -14.56 26.57 1.05
N GLY A 90 -13.66 27.10 1.87
CA GLY A 90 -13.94 28.21 2.78
C GLY A 90 -14.52 27.84 4.15
N ASP A 91 -15.10 26.65 4.33
CA ASP A 91 -15.59 26.20 5.64
C ASP A 91 -14.44 25.97 6.64
N VAL A 92 -13.26 25.64 6.14
CA VAL A 92 -12.06 25.37 6.95
C VAL A 92 -11.60 26.63 7.69
N ALA A 93 -11.64 27.78 7.03
CA ALA A 93 -11.23 29.07 7.61
C ALA A 93 -12.02 29.41 8.89
N VAL A 94 -13.32 29.06 8.92
CA VAL A 94 -14.19 29.29 10.08
C VAL A 94 -13.88 28.35 11.25
N LYS A 95 -13.30 27.18 10.97
CA LYS A 95 -13.01 26.13 11.96
C LYS A 95 -11.58 26.16 12.51
N VAL A 96 -10.69 27.02 12.01
CA VAL A 96 -9.24 27.00 12.34
C VAL A 96 -9.00 27.09 13.85
N ASP A 97 -9.72 27.93 14.58
CA ASP A 97 -9.53 28.06 16.03
C ASP A 97 -9.98 26.78 16.77
N ALA A 98 -11.10 26.17 16.35
CA ALA A 98 -11.54 24.89 16.92
C ALA A 98 -10.56 23.74 16.58
N LEU A 99 -9.95 23.76 15.40
CA LEU A 99 -8.90 22.80 15.02
C LEU A 99 -7.64 22.98 15.89
N LYS A 100 -7.23 24.21 16.18
CA LYS A 100 -6.13 24.51 17.11
C LYS A 100 -6.41 23.98 18.51
N GLU A 101 -7.59 24.21 19.05
CA GLU A 101 -7.99 23.69 20.37
C GLU A 101 -7.99 22.16 20.39
N TYR A 102 -8.50 21.53 19.33
CA TYR A 102 -8.50 20.07 19.18
C TYR A 102 -7.07 19.51 19.16
N VAL A 103 -6.20 20.08 18.37
CA VAL A 103 -4.78 19.69 18.30
C VAL A 103 -4.09 19.89 19.64
N GLU A 104 -4.28 21.04 20.29
CA GLU A 104 -3.69 21.32 21.62
C GLU A 104 -4.11 20.29 22.66
N TYR A 105 -5.37 19.83 22.60
CA TYR A 105 -5.86 18.77 23.48
C TYR A 105 -5.28 17.39 23.12
N THR A 106 -5.17 17.06 21.84
CA THR A 106 -4.82 15.72 21.36
C THR A 106 -3.31 15.47 21.27
N LYS A 107 -2.48 16.50 21.14
CA LYS A 107 -1.01 16.38 20.99
C LYS A 107 -0.31 15.68 22.16
N LYS A 108 -0.96 15.56 23.33
CA LYS A 108 -0.45 14.82 24.49
C LYS A 108 -0.37 13.30 24.27
N TYR A 109 -1.17 12.77 23.33
CA TYR A 109 -1.20 11.35 23.04
C TYR A 109 -0.06 10.98 22.09
N LYS A 110 0.83 10.09 22.53
CA LYS A 110 2.03 9.68 21.77
C LYS A 110 1.69 8.82 20.55
N HIS A 111 0.65 8.00 20.71
CA HIS A 111 0.18 7.09 19.66
C HIS A 111 -0.81 7.72 18.69
N LEU A 112 -1.09 9.02 18.78
CA LEU A 112 -1.75 9.77 17.72
C LEU A 112 -0.70 10.21 16.71
N VAL A 113 -0.62 9.54 15.55
CA VAL A 113 0.39 9.79 14.52
C VAL A 113 -0.15 10.57 13.33
N GLY A 114 -1.47 10.72 13.22
CA GLY A 114 -2.07 11.48 12.13
C GLY A 114 -3.53 11.81 12.32
N TYR A 115 -4.03 12.63 11.40
CA TYR A 115 -5.41 13.07 11.28
C TYR A 115 -5.99 12.55 9.98
N TYR A 116 -7.11 11.83 10.01
CA TYR A 116 -7.82 11.36 8.82
C TYR A 116 -8.61 12.52 8.22
N VAL A 117 -7.93 13.31 7.40
CA VAL A 117 -8.43 14.62 6.95
C VAL A 117 -9.59 14.48 5.99
N TRP A 118 -9.49 13.56 5.04
CA TRP A 118 -10.53 13.36 4.05
C TRP A 118 -10.51 11.95 3.45
N ASP A 119 -11.71 11.44 3.21
CA ASP A 119 -11.96 10.17 2.53
C ASP A 119 -12.57 10.45 1.15
N GLU A 120 -11.86 10.08 0.09
CA GLU A 120 -12.29 10.17 -1.31
C GLU A 120 -12.81 11.57 -1.76
N PRO A 121 -12.02 12.65 -1.69
CA PRO A 121 -12.43 13.93 -2.26
C PRO A 121 -12.43 13.85 -3.79
N TYR A 122 -13.58 14.06 -4.45
CA TYR A 122 -13.70 13.91 -5.91
C TYR A 122 -14.25 15.17 -6.63
N GLU A 123 -15.00 16.03 -5.94
CA GLU A 123 -15.47 17.32 -6.47
C GLU A 123 -14.42 18.39 -6.21
N ASP A 124 -14.36 19.41 -7.05
CA ASP A 124 -13.35 20.47 -6.97
C ASP A 124 -13.35 21.19 -5.63
N ASP A 125 -14.53 21.53 -5.12
CA ASP A 125 -14.69 22.15 -3.80
C ASP A 125 -14.26 21.24 -2.65
N LYS A 126 -14.43 19.92 -2.78
CA LYS A 126 -13.97 18.92 -1.79
C LYS A 126 -12.46 18.74 -1.82
N ILE A 127 -11.87 18.75 -3.02
CA ILE A 127 -10.41 18.69 -3.20
C ILE A 127 -9.77 19.94 -2.60
N GLN A 128 -10.36 21.13 -2.81
CA GLN A 128 -9.88 22.38 -2.23
C GLN A 128 -10.02 22.37 -0.70
N ALA A 129 -11.17 21.97 -0.16
CA ALA A 129 -11.37 21.86 1.29
C ALA A 129 -10.41 20.86 1.95
N ALA A 130 -10.14 19.72 1.29
CA ALA A 130 -9.15 18.76 1.76
C ALA A 130 -7.73 19.38 1.77
N ALA A 131 -7.38 20.14 0.74
CA ALA A 131 -6.08 20.84 0.67
C ALA A 131 -5.94 21.90 1.76
N GLU A 132 -6.99 22.70 2.01
CA GLU A 132 -7.01 23.70 3.10
C GLU A 132 -6.79 23.00 4.47
N LEU A 133 -7.47 21.88 4.74
CA LEU A 133 -7.29 21.11 5.96
C LEU A 133 -5.88 20.56 6.10
N VAL A 134 -5.31 19.99 5.03
CA VAL A 134 -3.92 19.51 5.04
C VAL A 134 -2.96 20.64 5.39
N ASN A 135 -3.11 21.81 4.77
CA ASN A 135 -2.27 22.99 5.06
C ASN A 135 -2.40 23.46 6.51
N VAL A 136 -3.62 23.51 7.05
CA VAL A 136 -3.86 23.89 8.43
C VAL A 136 -3.19 22.92 9.39
N PHE A 137 -3.37 21.60 9.19
CA PHE A 137 -2.72 20.61 10.06
C PHE A 137 -1.19 20.63 9.95
N GLU A 138 -0.63 20.83 8.76
CA GLU A 138 0.82 21.00 8.59
C GLU A 138 1.37 22.24 9.31
N GLU A 139 0.56 23.31 9.44
CA GLU A 139 0.94 24.51 10.19
C GLU A 139 0.85 24.31 11.71
N ILE A 140 -0.26 23.73 12.19
CA ILE A 140 -0.54 23.68 13.64
C ILE A 140 0.03 22.43 14.32
N ASP A 141 0.22 21.33 13.56
CA ASP A 141 0.79 20.07 14.07
C ASP A 141 1.65 19.36 13.00
N PRO A 142 2.78 19.94 12.62
CA PRO A 142 3.62 19.43 11.53
C PRO A 142 4.28 18.07 11.82
N ASP A 143 4.24 17.59 13.07
CA ASP A 143 4.84 16.31 13.46
C ASP A 143 3.90 15.12 13.22
N ARG A 144 2.62 15.39 12.91
CA ARG A 144 1.62 14.38 12.59
C ARG A 144 1.18 14.43 11.13
N MET A 145 0.76 13.29 10.62
CA MET A 145 0.37 13.15 9.22
C MET A 145 -1.08 13.61 8.98
N PRO A 146 -1.32 14.66 8.19
CA PRO A 146 -2.66 14.90 7.62
C PRO A 146 -2.91 13.91 6.47
N PHE A 147 -3.73 12.90 6.74
CA PHE A 147 -3.94 11.75 5.86
C PHE A 147 -5.20 11.91 5.02
N THR A 148 -5.09 11.61 3.74
CA THR A 148 -6.21 11.60 2.78
C THR A 148 -6.15 10.34 1.92
N VAL A 149 -7.31 9.89 1.41
CA VAL A 149 -7.44 8.73 0.50
C VAL A 149 -8.04 9.21 -0.81
N ALA A 150 -7.48 8.77 -1.93
CA ALA A 150 -8.02 9.05 -3.27
C ALA A 150 -9.08 8.02 -3.65
N ILE A 151 -10.09 8.45 -4.43
CA ILE A 151 -11.15 7.57 -4.93
C ILE A 151 -10.65 6.74 -6.13
N PRO A 152 -11.00 5.45 -6.25
CA PRO A 152 -10.52 4.58 -7.32
C PRO A 152 -11.19 4.83 -8.68
N SER A 153 -10.54 4.36 -9.74
CA SER A 153 -10.95 4.58 -11.14
C SER A 153 -12.31 4.01 -11.51
N TYR A 154 -12.81 2.97 -10.82
CA TYR A 154 -14.14 2.43 -11.11
C TYR A 154 -15.29 3.41 -10.80
N ASN A 155 -15.02 4.46 -10.06
CA ASN A 155 -15.94 5.60 -9.85
C ASN A 155 -15.85 6.60 -11.02
N THR A 156 -16.00 6.13 -12.24
CA THR A 156 -15.79 6.88 -13.49
C THR A 156 -16.51 8.23 -13.56
N LYS A 157 -17.67 8.35 -12.90
CA LYS A 157 -18.43 9.62 -12.85
C LYS A 157 -17.62 10.77 -12.25
N TRP A 158 -16.74 10.48 -11.32
CA TRP A 158 -16.03 11.49 -10.53
C TRP A 158 -14.52 11.55 -10.80
N THR A 159 -13.95 10.47 -11.36
CA THR A 159 -12.50 10.33 -11.51
C THR A 159 -11.99 10.51 -12.95
N TRP A 160 -12.89 10.49 -13.95
CA TRP A 160 -12.51 10.60 -15.36
C TRP A 160 -12.70 12.02 -15.89
N GLU A 161 -12.10 13.02 -15.24
CA GLU A 161 -12.01 14.35 -15.83
C GLU A 161 -11.16 14.31 -17.10
N ASN A 162 -11.68 14.95 -18.15
CA ASN A 162 -11.08 14.91 -19.47
C ASN A 162 -10.89 13.48 -20.04
N GLY A 163 -11.63 12.52 -19.54
CA GLY A 163 -11.63 11.13 -20.01
C GLY A 163 -10.51 10.25 -19.45
N LEU A 164 -9.70 10.71 -18.48
CA LEU A 164 -8.58 9.95 -17.93
C LEU A 164 -8.53 10.00 -16.41
N PHE A 165 -8.43 8.85 -15.77
CA PHE A 165 -8.24 8.72 -14.32
C PHE A 165 -6.98 9.45 -13.82
N GLU A 166 -5.91 9.46 -14.63
CA GLU A 166 -4.71 10.23 -14.31
C GLU A 166 -4.99 11.72 -14.12
N GLY A 167 -5.95 12.30 -14.86
CA GLY A 167 -6.35 13.71 -14.69
C GLY A 167 -6.84 14.02 -13.28
N TYR A 168 -7.71 13.16 -12.73
CA TYR A 168 -8.13 13.25 -11.34
C TYR A 168 -6.95 13.10 -10.37
N MET A 169 -6.14 12.06 -10.53
CA MET A 169 -5.02 11.79 -9.62
C MET A 169 -3.96 12.89 -9.67
N ARG A 170 -3.74 13.53 -10.82
CA ARG A 170 -2.88 14.73 -10.92
C ARG A 170 -3.45 15.89 -10.15
N LYS A 171 -4.75 16.20 -10.33
CA LYS A 171 -5.45 17.25 -9.57
C LYS A 171 -5.35 16.96 -8.06
N TYR A 172 -5.68 15.74 -7.64
CA TYR A 172 -5.56 15.30 -6.24
C TYR A 172 -4.15 15.53 -5.70
N THR A 173 -3.12 15.07 -6.40
CA THR A 173 -1.73 15.19 -5.93
C THR A 173 -1.15 16.60 -6.04
N GLU A 174 -1.66 17.46 -6.94
CA GLU A 174 -1.17 18.83 -7.13
C GLU A 174 -1.84 19.82 -6.18
N ILE A 175 -3.13 19.66 -5.93
CA ILE A 175 -3.90 20.58 -5.09
C ILE A 175 -3.76 20.21 -3.62
N ILE A 176 -4.06 18.95 -3.26
CA ILE A 176 -3.95 18.47 -1.87
C ILE A 176 -2.48 18.34 -1.46
N ASN A 177 -1.61 17.96 -2.41
CA ASN A 177 -0.19 17.69 -2.13
C ASN A 177 -0.01 16.75 -0.92
N PRO A 178 -0.57 15.52 -0.97
CA PRO A 178 -0.63 14.63 0.18
C PRO A 178 0.77 14.17 0.63
N ILE A 179 0.91 13.78 1.88
CA ILE A 179 2.17 13.22 2.43
C ILE A 179 2.44 11.83 1.85
N VAL A 180 1.39 11.06 1.65
CA VAL A 180 1.39 9.76 0.97
C VAL A 180 0.28 9.72 -0.05
N ILE A 181 0.51 9.11 -1.21
CA ILE A 181 -0.55 8.80 -2.17
C ILE A 181 -1.20 7.52 -1.69
N SER A 182 -2.38 7.62 -1.08
CA SER A 182 -3.21 6.49 -0.66
C SER A 182 -4.42 6.36 -1.58
N LEU A 183 -4.73 5.14 -1.96
CA LEU A 183 -5.89 4.82 -2.79
C LEU A 183 -6.46 3.48 -2.37
N ASP A 184 -7.78 3.37 -2.38
CA ASP A 184 -8.46 2.12 -2.11
C ASP A 184 -9.01 1.50 -3.39
N TYR A 185 -8.83 0.17 -3.53
CA TYR A 185 -9.38 -0.59 -4.64
C TYR A 185 -9.76 -2.00 -4.19
N TYR A 186 -11.01 -2.38 -4.44
CA TYR A 186 -11.58 -3.65 -3.96
C TYR A 186 -12.00 -4.56 -5.12
N PRO A 187 -11.07 -5.35 -5.69
CA PRO A 187 -11.29 -6.10 -6.95
C PRO A 187 -12.28 -7.25 -6.82
N PHE A 188 -12.61 -7.67 -5.61
CA PHE A 188 -13.56 -8.75 -5.34
C PHE A 188 -14.94 -8.25 -4.94
N LYS A 189 -15.23 -6.95 -5.07
CA LYS A 189 -16.56 -6.36 -4.96
C LYS A 189 -17.44 -6.85 -6.10
N HIS A 190 -18.62 -7.38 -5.79
CA HIS A 190 -19.54 -7.82 -6.80
C HIS A 190 -20.51 -6.73 -7.25
N TYR A 191 -20.24 -6.21 -8.44
CA TYR A 191 -21.29 -5.61 -9.27
C TYR A 191 -21.79 -6.58 -10.35
N LYS A 192 -21.23 -7.78 -10.45
CA LYS A 192 -21.56 -8.82 -11.44
C LYS A 192 -22.06 -10.09 -10.74
N PRO A 193 -22.93 -10.90 -11.40
CA PRO A 193 -23.57 -12.07 -10.79
C PRO A 193 -22.63 -13.19 -10.35
N GLU A 194 -21.40 -13.21 -10.81
CA GLU A 194 -20.41 -14.25 -10.47
C GLU A 194 -19.08 -13.63 -10.02
N PRO A 195 -18.42 -14.24 -9.00
CA PRO A 195 -17.13 -13.75 -8.54
C PRO A 195 -16.09 -13.83 -9.66
N PRO A 196 -15.25 -12.83 -9.84
CA PRO A 196 -14.11 -12.95 -10.72
C PRO A 196 -13.27 -14.13 -10.25
N THR A 197 -12.93 -15.02 -11.16
CA THR A 197 -12.07 -16.18 -10.89
C THR A 197 -10.61 -15.77 -10.71
N GLN A 198 -10.30 -14.46 -10.88
CA GLN A 198 -8.94 -13.91 -10.89
C GLN A 198 -8.98 -12.42 -10.56
N LEU A 199 -7.82 -11.80 -10.31
CA LEU A 199 -7.63 -10.35 -10.39
C LEU A 199 -7.77 -9.89 -11.87
N ASP A 200 -8.93 -10.15 -12.44
CA ASP A 200 -9.29 -9.76 -13.80
C ASP A 200 -9.99 -8.41 -13.82
N ASP A 201 -10.12 -7.81 -12.66
CA ASP A 201 -10.63 -6.46 -12.56
C ASP A 201 -9.47 -5.50 -12.84
N ASN A 202 -9.44 -5.02 -13.95
CA ASN A 202 -8.40 -4.52 -14.79
C ASN A 202 -8.07 -3.09 -14.48
N GLU A 203 -8.99 -2.40 -13.89
CA GLU A 203 -8.80 -1.05 -13.42
C GLU A 203 -7.78 -1.01 -12.27
N ILE A 204 -7.61 -2.08 -11.47
CA ILE A 204 -6.57 -2.14 -10.44
C ILE A 204 -5.16 -1.94 -11.01
N PHE A 205 -4.88 -2.46 -12.21
CA PHE A 205 -3.59 -2.26 -12.87
C PHE A 205 -3.40 -0.82 -13.32
N LEU A 206 -4.48 -0.19 -13.82
CA LEU A 206 -4.49 1.23 -14.17
C LEU A 206 -4.24 2.09 -12.93
N ASP A 207 -4.97 1.85 -11.86
CA ASP A 207 -4.87 2.62 -10.62
C ASP A 207 -3.46 2.55 -10.04
N LEU A 208 -2.91 1.35 -9.90
CA LEU A 208 -1.56 1.15 -9.40
C LEU A 208 -0.49 1.75 -10.34
N ALA A 209 -0.69 1.69 -11.66
CA ALA A 209 0.24 2.29 -12.62
C ALA A 209 0.25 3.81 -12.56
N VAL A 210 -0.92 4.45 -12.44
CA VAL A 210 -1.06 5.90 -12.25
C VAL A 210 -0.45 6.33 -10.92
N MET A 211 -0.76 5.63 -9.82
CA MET A 211 -0.16 5.90 -8.51
C MET A 211 1.36 5.82 -8.57
N ARG A 212 1.90 4.72 -9.14
CA ARG A 212 3.35 4.55 -9.31
C ARG A 212 3.97 5.70 -10.10
N LYS A 213 3.38 6.09 -11.23
CA LYS A 213 3.86 7.20 -12.06
C LYS A 213 3.95 8.49 -11.25
N LEU A 214 2.88 8.86 -10.56
CA LEU A 214 2.82 10.08 -9.75
C LEU A 214 3.73 10.01 -8.51
N SER A 215 3.82 8.85 -7.86
CA SER A 215 4.74 8.62 -6.75
C SER A 215 6.20 8.86 -7.16
N LEU A 216 6.62 8.36 -8.31
CA LEU A 216 7.97 8.55 -8.85
C LEU A 216 8.21 10.01 -9.28
N GLU A 217 7.27 10.63 -10.00
CA GLU A 217 7.36 12.01 -10.47
C GLU A 217 7.46 13.00 -9.30
N LYS A 218 6.62 12.83 -8.30
CA LYS A 218 6.48 13.78 -7.17
C LYS A 218 7.31 13.39 -5.94
N LYS A 219 7.92 12.18 -5.95
CA LYS A 219 8.67 11.61 -4.81
C LYS A 219 7.83 11.49 -3.53
N ILE A 220 6.57 11.12 -3.69
CA ILE A 220 5.62 10.88 -2.61
C ILE A 220 5.49 9.38 -2.41
N PRO A 221 5.60 8.84 -1.17
CA PRO A 221 5.36 7.43 -0.88
C PRO A 221 3.97 6.98 -1.33
N MET A 222 3.84 5.74 -1.74
CA MET A 222 2.60 5.14 -2.22
C MET A 222 2.10 4.12 -1.20
N TRP A 223 0.84 4.25 -0.76
CA TRP A 223 0.12 3.33 0.09
C TRP A 223 -1.11 2.81 -0.63
N PHE A 224 -1.50 1.56 -0.36
CA PHE A 224 -2.60 0.93 -1.07
C PHE A 224 -3.51 0.16 -0.12
N TYR A 225 -4.82 0.49 -0.16
CA TYR A 225 -5.84 -0.29 0.52
C TYR A 225 -6.20 -1.54 -0.29
N PHE A 226 -6.02 -2.68 0.33
CA PHE A 226 -6.46 -3.95 -0.20
C PHE A 226 -7.69 -4.46 0.53
N GLN A 227 -8.55 -5.15 -0.19
CA GLN A 227 -9.73 -5.79 0.37
C GLN A 227 -9.33 -6.97 1.26
N ALA A 228 -9.87 -7.04 2.47
CA ALA A 228 -9.53 -8.08 3.45
C ALA A 228 -10.76 -8.62 4.20
N GLN A 229 -11.95 -8.40 3.69
CA GLN A 229 -13.18 -8.87 4.31
C GLN A 229 -14.07 -9.60 3.31
N ASP A 230 -14.89 -10.48 3.86
CA ASP A 230 -16.01 -11.10 3.18
C ASP A 230 -17.29 -10.56 3.84
N ASP A 231 -17.94 -9.56 3.23
CA ASP A 231 -19.21 -9.02 3.72
C ASP A 231 -20.33 -9.31 2.73
N PRO A 232 -20.96 -10.49 2.81
CA PRO A 232 -22.06 -10.87 1.92
C PRO A 232 -23.34 -10.07 2.16
N LYS A 233 -23.47 -9.36 3.30
CA LYS A 233 -24.67 -8.61 3.65
C LYS A 233 -24.70 -7.23 3.00
N THR A 234 -23.59 -6.50 3.09
CA THR A 234 -23.52 -5.10 2.65
C THR A 234 -23.05 -4.98 1.19
N TYR A 235 -22.02 -5.71 0.80
CA TYR A 235 -21.34 -5.54 -0.48
C TYR A 235 -21.33 -6.77 -1.38
N LYS A 236 -21.95 -7.88 -0.95
CA LYS A 236 -21.96 -9.14 -1.69
C LYS A 236 -20.54 -9.60 -2.09
N TYR A 237 -19.58 -9.54 -1.17
CA TYR A 237 -18.30 -10.19 -1.33
C TYR A 237 -18.51 -11.71 -1.22
N TYR A 238 -17.79 -12.49 -2.02
CA TYR A 238 -17.97 -13.91 -2.03
C TYR A 238 -16.66 -14.64 -1.81
N ASN A 239 -16.66 -15.56 -0.85
CA ASN A 239 -15.58 -16.49 -0.58
C ASN A 239 -14.21 -15.80 -0.62
N PHE A 240 -14.04 -14.76 0.18
CA PHE A 240 -12.77 -14.09 0.30
C PHE A 240 -11.77 -15.04 0.98
N THR A 241 -10.63 -15.29 0.33
CA THR A 241 -9.65 -16.27 0.79
C THR A 241 -8.31 -15.61 1.11
N PRO A 242 -7.46 -16.28 1.92
CA PRO A 242 -6.09 -15.82 2.16
C PRO A 242 -5.29 -15.56 0.88
N GLU A 243 -5.52 -16.36 -0.17
CA GLU A 243 -4.84 -16.22 -1.46
C GLU A 243 -5.26 -14.95 -2.21
N LYS A 244 -6.55 -14.60 -2.14
CA LYS A 244 -7.08 -13.34 -2.69
C LYS A 244 -6.50 -12.12 -1.98
N MET A 245 -6.40 -12.16 -0.65
CA MET A 245 -5.75 -11.11 0.14
C MET A 245 -4.27 -10.99 -0.26
N ARG A 246 -3.54 -12.10 -0.21
CA ARG A 246 -2.12 -12.16 -0.52
C ARG A 246 -1.79 -11.64 -1.92
N SER A 247 -2.59 -12.00 -2.94
CA SER A 247 -2.36 -11.56 -4.31
C SER A 247 -2.44 -10.05 -4.48
N GLN A 248 -3.36 -9.37 -3.76
CA GLN A 248 -3.48 -7.90 -3.77
C GLN A 248 -2.28 -7.25 -3.07
N MET A 249 -1.89 -7.76 -1.89
CA MET A 249 -0.76 -7.22 -1.13
C MET A 249 0.52 -7.27 -1.97
N TYR A 250 0.82 -8.41 -2.59
CA TYR A 250 2.00 -8.52 -3.46
C TYR A 250 1.89 -7.72 -4.74
N LEU A 251 0.69 -7.55 -5.30
CA LEU A 251 0.49 -6.69 -6.45
C LEU A 251 0.81 -5.21 -6.11
N ALA A 252 0.37 -4.72 -4.95
CA ALA A 252 0.72 -3.38 -4.49
C ALA A 252 2.24 -3.20 -4.31
N LEU A 253 2.92 -4.18 -3.68
CA LEU A 253 4.37 -4.18 -3.54
C LEU A 253 5.08 -4.19 -4.90
N LEU A 254 4.55 -4.92 -5.87
CA LEU A 254 5.09 -5.03 -7.23
C LEU A 254 5.14 -3.66 -7.94
N TYR A 255 4.19 -2.78 -7.64
CA TYR A 255 4.18 -1.40 -8.14
C TYR A 255 4.99 -0.42 -7.28
N GLY A 256 5.54 -0.87 -6.16
CA GLY A 256 6.41 -0.06 -5.30
C GLY A 256 5.69 0.57 -4.11
N SER A 257 4.55 0.03 -3.69
CA SER A 257 3.88 0.44 -2.46
C SER A 257 4.78 0.20 -1.25
N VAL A 258 4.87 1.17 -0.36
CA VAL A 258 5.63 1.12 0.91
C VAL A 258 4.71 1.24 2.12
N GLY A 259 3.42 1.19 1.88
CA GLY A 259 2.36 1.06 2.88
C GLY A 259 1.26 0.15 2.35
N LEU A 260 0.78 -0.76 3.18
CA LEU A 260 -0.34 -1.65 2.90
C LEU A 260 -1.44 -1.37 3.91
N GLN A 261 -2.66 -1.12 3.42
CA GLN A 261 -3.80 -0.71 4.21
C GLN A 261 -4.90 -1.76 4.07
N ASN A 262 -5.31 -2.34 5.17
CA ASN A 262 -6.31 -3.41 5.22
C ASN A 262 -7.72 -2.81 5.27
N TYR A 263 -8.57 -3.07 4.29
CA TYR A 263 -9.99 -2.72 4.32
C TYR A 263 -10.86 -3.97 4.38
N ASN A 264 -11.45 -4.22 5.51
CA ASN A 264 -11.05 -3.79 6.83
C ASN A 264 -10.81 -5.02 7.71
N VAL A 265 -10.23 -4.85 8.88
CA VAL A 265 -9.95 -5.98 9.79
C VAL A 265 -11.24 -6.62 10.31
N TYR A 266 -12.30 -5.83 10.35
CA TYR A 266 -13.62 -6.20 10.87
C TYR A 266 -14.33 -7.19 9.92
N GLU A 267 -14.94 -8.24 10.51
CA GLU A 267 -15.55 -9.37 9.79
C GLU A 267 -14.60 -10.21 8.92
N GLY A 268 -13.35 -9.81 8.75
CA GLY A 268 -12.30 -10.60 8.11
C GLY A 268 -11.41 -11.27 9.15
N ALA A 269 -10.48 -10.51 9.70
CA ALA A 269 -9.55 -11.01 10.71
C ALA A 269 -10.09 -10.93 12.14
N ILE A 270 -10.94 -9.94 12.47
CA ILE A 270 -11.53 -9.75 13.80
C ILE A 270 -13.05 -9.66 13.67
N THR A 271 -13.77 -10.32 14.57
CA THR A 271 -15.24 -10.21 14.65
C THR A 271 -15.70 -8.98 15.44
N GLU A 272 -16.99 -8.65 15.36
CA GLU A 272 -17.62 -7.58 16.12
C GLU A 272 -17.45 -7.73 17.64
N ASP A 273 -17.39 -8.96 18.13
CA ASP A 273 -17.20 -9.27 19.54
C ASP A 273 -15.73 -9.29 19.98
N ALA A 274 -14.81 -8.81 19.12
CA ALA A 274 -13.36 -8.82 19.33
C ALA A 274 -12.79 -10.24 19.55
N GLU A 275 -13.21 -11.17 18.69
CA GLU A 275 -12.70 -12.55 18.63
C GLU A 275 -12.02 -12.80 17.27
N PRO A 276 -11.12 -13.81 17.17
CA PRO A 276 -10.50 -14.15 15.89
C PRO A 276 -11.51 -14.52 14.80
N GLY A 277 -11.45 -13.83 13.67
CA GLY A 277 -12.24 -14.10 12.48
C GLY A 277 -11.59 -15.13 11.55
N PRO A 278 -12.23 -15.47 10.41
CA PRO A 278 -11.75 -16.48 9.47
C PRO A 278 -10.35 -16.20 8.90
N LEU A 279 -9.99 -14.93 8.74
CA LEU A 279 -8.71 -14.51 8.17
C LEU A 279 -7.64 -14.18 9.22
N TYR A 280 -7.89 -14.39 10.52
CA TYR A 280 -6.99 -13.96 11.60
C TYR A 280 -5.55 -14.44 11.36
N PHE A 281 -5.35 -15.75 11.28
CA PHE A 281 -4.01 -16.34 11.16
C PHE A 281 -3.36 -16.02 9.80
N ALA A 282 -4.15 -15.93 8.73
CA ALA A 282 -3.65 -15.57 7.42
C ALA A 282 -3.19 -14.10 7.38
N THR A 283 -3.95 -13.18 7.99
CA THR A 283 -3.57 -11.77 8.12
C THR A 283 -2.28 -11.64 8.94
N LYS A 284 -2.20 -12.33 10.08
CA LYS A 284 -1.00 -12.32 10.93
C LYS A 284 0.26 -12.80 10.18
N ASP A 285 0.17 -13.91 9.45
CA ASP A 285 1.29 -14.43 8.67
C ASP A 285 1.68 -13.48 7.53
N MET A 286 0.70 -12.94 6.80
CA MET A 286 0.97 -12.01 5.71
C MET A 286 1.58 -10.69 6.18
N ASN A 287 1.07 -10.11 7.26
CA ASN A 287 1.64 -8.89 7.82
C ASN A 287 3.10 -9.13 8.25
N ARG A 288 3.38 -10.24 8.93
CA ARG A 288 4.74 -10.64 9.29
C ARG A 288 5.64 -10.71 8.05
N ARG A 289 5.23 -11.41 7.00
CA ARG A 289 6.01 -11.55 5.75
C ARG A 289 6.24 -10.20 5.07
N CYS A 290 5.21 -9.38 4.98
CA CYS A 290 5.32 -8.06 4.37
C CYS A 290 6.25 -7.13 5.16
N HIS A 291 6.24 -7.19 6.50
CA HIS A 291 7.21 -6.45 7.32
C HIS A 291 8.65 -6.89 7.05
N GLN A 292 8.91 -8.20 6.91
CA GLN A 292 10.26 -8.67 6.61
C GLN A 292 10.74 -8.19 5.23
N LEU A 293 9.90 -8.27 4.21
CA LEU A 293 10.20 -7.74 2.87
C LEU A 293 10.25 -6.20 2.87
N GLY A 294 9.39 -5.56 3.64
CA GLY A 294 9.24 -4.10 3.76
C GLY A 294 10.54 -3.41 4.15
N ARG A 295 11.38 -4.05 4.97
CA ARG A 295 12.72 -3.55 5.30
C ARG A 295 13.58 -3.29 4.06
N THR A 296 13.50 -4.18 3.08
CA THR A 296 14.17 -4.02 1.79
C THR A 296 13.41 -3.02 0.91
N PHE A 297 12.07 -3.12 0.80
CA PHE A 297 11.27 -2.23 -0.05
C PHE A 297 11.44 -0.75 0.30
N MET A 298 11.64 -0.40 1.56
CA MET A 298 11.94 0.98 1.99
C MET A 298 13.23 1.56 1.38
N ALA A 299 14.11 0.73 0.85
CA ALA A 299 15.33 1.16 0.17
C ALA A 299 15.24 1.06 -1.36
N LEU A 300 14.14 0.54 -1.90
CA LEU A 300 13.99 0.28 -3.32
C LEU A 300 13.16 1.39 -4.01
N THR A 301 13.53 1.67 -5.25
CA THR A 301 12.78 2.50 -6.19
C THR A 301 12.32 1.62 -7.35
N SER A 302 11.03 1.70 -7.71
CA SER A 302 10.49 0.94 -8.83
C SER A 302 11.09 1.42 -10.15
N ALA A 303 11.71 0.51 -10.89
CA ALA A 303 12.31 0.75 -12.19
C ALA A 303 11.39 0.30 -13.35
N GLY A 304 10.63 -0.78 -13.15
CA GLY A 304 9.72 -1.30 -14.17
C GLY A 304 8.65 -2.23 -13.60
N VAL A 305 7.52 -2.33 -14.31
CA VAL A 305 6.45 -3.28 -14.01
C VAL A 305 6.02 -3.97 -15.30
N PHE A 306 6.07 -5.29 -15.30
CA PHE A 306 5.81 -6.11 -16.46
C PHE A 306 4.74 -7.15 -16.16
N HIS A 307 3.82 -7.35 -17.10
CA HIS A 307 2.74 -8.31 -16.99
C HIS A 307 2.75 -9.30 -18.15
N SER A 308 2.23 -10.49 -17.91
CA SER A 308 1.95 -11.48 -18.95
C SER A 308 0.84 -10.99 -19.90
N PRO A 309 0.81 -11.47 -21.17
CA PRO A 309 -0.01 -10.93 -22.25
C PRO A 309 -1.51 -10.81 -21.94
N GLU A 310 -2.09 -11.72 -21.18
CA GLU A 310 -3.52 -11.70 -20.88
C GLU A 310 -3.99 -10.47 -20.10
N VAL A 311 -3.11 -9.81 -19.32
CA VAL A 311 -3.43 -8.51 -18.70
C VAL A 311 -3.49 -7.43 -19.76
N LEU A 312 -2.61 -7.54 -20.72
CA LEU A 312 -2.39 -6.54 -21.74
C LEU A 312 -3.49 -6.53 -22.82
N GLU A 313 -4.18 -7.64 -23.03
CA GLU A 313 -5.22 -7.80 -24.06
C GLU A 313 -6.57 -7.21 -23.63
N GLN A 314 -6.77 -7.04 -22.34
CA GLN A 314 -8.09 -6.73 -21.78
C GLN A 314 -8.36 -5.24 -21.55
N HIS A 315 -7.35 -4.33 -21.64
CA HIS A 315 -7.46 -2.97 -21.15
C HIS A 315 -6.82 -1.90 -22.03
N SER A 316 -7.65 -1.21 -22.79
CA SER A 316 -7.20 -0.04 -23.58
C SER A 316 -6.78 1.16 -22.71
N ALA A 317 -7.42 1.39 -21.56
CA ALA A 317 -7.06 2.47 -20.65
C ALA A 317 -5.69 2.26 -19.98
N PHE A 318 -5.25 1.02 -19.84
CA PHE A 318 -3.94 0.66 -19.29
C PHE A 318 -2.80 0.74 -20.35
N ASP A 319 -3.13 0.81 -21.64
CA ASP A 319 -2.12 0.77 -22.72
C ASP A 319 -1.04 1.85 -22.61
N GLU A 320 -1.38 3.05 -22.15
CA GLU A 320 -0.42 4.15 -21.96
C GLU A 320 0.61 3.88 -20.84
N TYR A 321 0.30 2.98 -19.91
CA TYR A 321 1.16 2.64 -18.76
C TYR A 321 1.90 1.32 -18.96
N ARG A 322 1.65 0.65 -20.06
CA ARG A 322 2.22 -0.64 -20.41
C ARG A 322 3.70 -0.52 -20.68
N GLN A 323 4.51 -1.22 -19.89
CA GLN A 323 5.95 -1.30 -20.11
C GLN A 323 6.29 -2.57 -20.90
N SER A 324 7.19 -2.41 -21.86
CA SER A 324 7.72 -3.55 -22.61
C SER A 324 8.70 -4.32 -21.75
N ILE A 325 8.59 -5.65 -21.71
CA ILE A 325 9.58 -6.51 -21.03
C ILE A 325 10.99 -6.35 -21.64
N ALA A 326 11.09 -5.87 -22.88
CA ALA A 326 12.37 -5.56 -23.49
C ALA A 326 13.14 -4.45 -22.76
N ASP A 327 12.41 -3.60 -22.01
CA ASP A 327 12.99 -2.51 -21.21
C ASP A 327 13.58 -3.02 -19.87
N SER A 328 13.24 -4.25 -19.44
CA SER A 328 13.84 -4.85 -18.25
C SER A 328 15.37 -4.92 -18.38
N GLU A 329 16.07 -4.54 -17.32
CA GLU A 329 17.53 -4.66 -17.25
C GLU A 329 18.01 -6.08 -16.93
N ILE A 330 17.10 -6.96 -16.48
CA ILE A 330 17.38 -8.32 -15.99
C ILE A 330 16.84 -9.39 -16.92
N LEU A 331 15.58 -9.25 -17.39
CA LEU A 331 14.86 -10.27 -18.13
C LEU A 331 15.19 -10.23 -19.63
N ALA A 332 15.29 -11.40 -20.25
CA ALA A 332 15.56 -11.56 -21.69
C ALA A 332 14.38 -12.21 -22.45
N ASP A 333 13.28 -12.50 -21.76
CA ASP A 333 12.09 -13.06 -22.38
C ASP A 333 11.41 -12.02 -23.26
N LYS A 334 10.69 -12.48 -24.29
CA LYS A 334 9.84 -11.62 -25.12
C LYS A 334 8.52 -11.32 -24.46
N GLU A 335 8.03 -12.27 -23.66
CA GLU A 335 6.78 -12.21 -22.93
C GLU A 335 6.92 -12.97 -21.62
N LEU A 336 6.20 -12.52 -20.57
CA LEU A 336 6.12 -13.26 -19.32
C LEU A 336 5.21 -14.48 -19.43
N PRO A 337 5.49 -15.56 -18.68
CA PRO A 337 4.59 -16.70 -18.60
C PRO A 337 3.20 -16.30 -18.09
N PHE A 338 2.19 -17.06 -18.52
CA PHE A 338 0.79 -16.86 -18.13
C PHE A 338 0.63 -16.69 -16.60
N ARG A 339 -0.09 -15.64 -16.19
CA ARG A 339 -0.34 -15.26 -14.79
C ARG A 339 0.89 -14.80 -14.01
N CYS A 340 1.97 -14.47 -14.69
CA CYS A 340 3.16 -13.89 -14.07
C CYS A 340 3.13 -12.36 -14.16
N SER A 341 3.47 -11.70 -13.06
CA SER A 341 3.82 -10.29 -13.05
C SER A 341 5.15 -10.08 -12.36
N VAL A 342 5.90 -9.08 -12.82
CA VAL A 342 7.24 -8.78 -12.31
C VAL A 342 7.37 -7.29 -12.07
N GLY A 343 7.76 -6.91 -10.85
CA GLY A 343 8.26 -5.57 -10.51
C GLY A 343 9.77 -5.58 -10.51
N GLU A 344 10.39 -4.67 -11.25
CA GLU A 344 11.84 -4.45 -11.25
C GLU A 344 12.16 -3.21 -10.42
N PHE A 345 13.20 -3.31 -9.58
CA PHE A 345 13.58 -2.27 -8.63
C PHE A 345 15.09 -2.07 -8.60
N THR A 346 15.49 -0.86 -8.16
CA THR A 346 16.87 -0.54 -7.84
C THR A 346 16.97 0.11 -6.47
N ASP A 347 18.09 -0.12 -5.78
CA ASP A 347 18.43 0.66 -4.59
C ASP A 347 19.30 1.88 -4.96
N VAL A 348 19.68 2.68 -3.96
CA VAL A 348 20.49 3.91 -4.13
C VAL A 348 21.90 3.65 -4.70
N GLU A 349 22.39 2.42 -4.65
CA GLU A 349 23.70 2.02 -5.20
C GLU A 349 23.56 1.32 -6.56
N GLY A 350 22.33 1.16 -7.07
CA GLY A 350 22.06 0.52 -8.36
C GLY A 350 21.99 -1.02 -8.29
N ASN A 351 21.92 -1.62 -7.09
CA ASN A 351 21.63 -3.05 -6.97
C ASN A 351 20.21 -3.33 -7.48
N ARG A 352 20.02 -4.43 -8.18
CA ARG A 352 18.78 -4.72 -8.91
C ARG A 352 18.00 -5.83 -8.24
N TYR A 353 16.67 -5.69 -8.24
CA TYR A 353 15.73 -6.61 -7.65
C TYR A 353 14.58 -6.93 -8.58
N LEU A 354 14.05 -8.14 -8.48
CA LEU A 354 12.75 -8.52 -9.05
C LEU A 354 11.83 -9.02 -7.94
N LEU A 355 10.62 -8.50 -7.88
CA LEU A 355 9.50 -9.16 -7.23
C LEU A 355 8.72 -9.92 -8.30
N ILE A 356 8.70 -11.25 -8.21
CA ILE A 356 7.99 -12.11 -9.14
C ILE A 356 6.73 -12.60 -8.43
N ASN A 357 5.56 -12.35 -9.01
CA ASN A 357 4.26 -12.67 -8.43
C ASN A 357 3.49 -13.67 -9.28
N ASN A 358 2.91 -14.66 -8.62
CA ASN A 358 1.87 -15.52 -9.17
C ASN A 358 0.50 -14.85 -8.97
N ARG A 359 -0.04 -14.20 -10.00
CA ARG A 359 -1.36 -13.55 -9.92
C ARG A 359 -2.53 -14.51 -9.84
N ASP A 360 -2.29 -15.80 -10.09
CA ASP A 360 -3.31 -16.82 -9.94
C ASP A 360 -3.51 -17.16 -8.46
N TYR A 361 -4.60 -16.70 -7.88
CA TYR A 361 -4.91 -16.99 -6.47
C TYR A 361 -5.59 -18.35 -6.26
N ALA A 362 -5.78 -19.13 -7.31
CA ALA A 362 -6.36 -20.49 -7.24
C ALA A 362 -5.32 -21.59 -7.43
N VAL A 363 -4.25 -21.33 -8.22
CA VAL A 363 -3.32 -22.37 -8.68
C VAL A 363 -1.87 -22.02 -8.40
N LYS A 364 -1.15 -22.97 -7.82
CA LYS A 364 0.31 -22.97 -7.73
C LYS A 364 0.92 -23.02 -9.13
N ARG A 365 1.93 -22.18 -9.40
CA ARG A 365 2.58 -22.11 -10.72
C ARG A 365 4.10 -22.18 -10.63
N GLU A 366 4.71 -22.77 -11.66
CA GLU A 366 6.13 -22.69 -11.93
C GLU A 366 6.37 -21.67 -13.05
N PHE A 367 7.28 -20.72 -12.81
CA PHE A 367 7.73 -19.74 -13.79
C PHE A 367 9.17 -19.99 -14.18
N LYS A 368 9.45 -20.05 -15.49
CA LYS A 368 10.79 -20.16 -16.05
C LYS A 368 11.08 -18.90 -16.82
N LEU A 369 12.09 -18.15 -16.39
CA LEU A 369 12.48 -16.84 -16.93
C LEU A 369 13.91 -16.91 -17.46
N LYS A 370 14.17 -16.23 -18.56
CA LYS A 370 15.52 -16.06 -19.12
C LYS A 370 16.10 -14.73 -18.65
N LEU A 371 17.39 -14.72 -18.40
CA LEU A 371 18.13 -13.55 -17.93
C LEU A 371 19.05 -13.03 -19.03
N LYS A 372 19.20 -11.70 -19.14
CA LYS A 372 20.05 -11.03 -20.15
C LYS A 372 21.51 -11.44 -20.07
N LYS A 373 22.01 -11.74 -18.85
CA LYS A 373 23.36 -12.22 -18.62
C LYS A 373 23.40 -13.23 -17.46
N LYS A 374 24.59 -13.70 -17.09
CA LYS A 374 24.75 -14.57 -15.91
C LYS A 374 24.76 -13.71 -14.65
N PHE A 375 23.85 -14.03 -13.73
CA PHE A 375 23.73 -13.38 -12.43
C PHE A 375 24.02 -14.36 -11.29
N ARG A 376 24.55 -13.81 -10.21
CA ARG A 376 24.39 -14.38 -8.88
C ARG A 376 23.07 -13.90 -8.36
N ILE A 377 22.24 -14.81 -7.86
CA ILE A 377 20.86 -14.52 -7.44
C ILE A 377 20.76 -14.78 -5.95
N TYR A 378 20.22 -13.81 -5.24
CA TYR A 378 19.92 -13.91 -3.83
C TYR A 378 18.42 -13.85 -3.62
N GLU A 379 17.91 -14.64 -2.68
CA GLU A 379 16.53 -14.55 -2.22
C GLU A 379 16.48 -13.69 -0.96
N VAL A 380 15.54 -12.75 -0.91
CA VAL A 380 15.19 -12.02 0.31
C VAL A 380 14.11 -12.80 1.02
N SER A 381 14.43 -13.30 2.19
CA SER A 381 13.56 -14.19 2.96
C SER A 381 12.31 -13.46 3.48
N GLN A 382 11.16 -14.07 3.32
CA GLN A 382 9.89 -13.60 3.90
C GLN A 382 9.76 -13.93 5.39
N ASP A 383 10.70 -14.68 5.95
CA ASP A 383 10.67 -15.08 7.36
C ASP A 383 11.48 -14.15 8.25
N ASP A 384 12.60 -13.63 7.77
CA ASP A 384 13.52 -12.80 8.54
C ASP A 384 14.09 -11.59 7.79
N GLY A 385 13.74 -11.43 6.51
CA GLY A 385 14.20 -10.32 5.65
C GLY A 385 15.68 -10.45 5.23
N LEU A 386 16.36 -11.53 5.58
CA LEU A 386 17.77 -11.73 5.27
C LEU A 386 17.96 -12.25 3.84
N GLN A 387 19.11 -11.93 3.27
CA GLN A 387 19.48 -12.42 1.95
C GLN A 387 20.24 -13.75 2.05
N SER A 388 19.88 -14.70 1.17
CA SER A 388 20.59 -15.95 1.00
C SER A 388 20.86 -16.25 -0.47
N VAL A 389 21.96 -16.95 -0.77
CA VAL A 389 22.31 -17.30 -2.16
C VAL A 389 21.37 -18.36 -2.69
N LYS A 390 20.60 -18.01 -3.73
CA LYS A 390 19.76 -18.94 -4.49
C LYS A 390 20.50 -19.57 -5.67
N SER A 391 21.37 -18.81 -6.33
CA SER A 391 22.22 -19.31 -7.41
C SER A 391 23.51 -18.49 -7.50
N ASN A 392 24.65 -19.16 -7.71
CA ASN A 392 25.93 -18.48 -7.85
C ASN A 392 26.20 -17.94 -9.26
N ARG A 393 25.65 -18.57 -10.29
CA ARG A 393 25.89 -18.18 -11.69
C ARG A 393 24.80 -18.78 -12.57
N SER A 394 23.77 -18.02 -12.89
CA SER A 394 22.69 -18.50 -13.73
C SER A 394 22.27 -17.46 -14.78
N GLN A 395 21.90 -17.94 -15.96
CA GLN A 395 21.29 -17.16 -17.05
C GLN A 395 19.82 -17.53 -17.24
N SER A 396 19.27 -18.29 -16.31
CA SER A 396 17.84 -18.62 -16.24
C SER A 396 17.42 -18.72 -14.79
N LEU A 397 16.14 -18.51 -14.55
CA LEU A 397 15.51 -18.59 -13.24
C LEU A 397 14.29 -19.50 -13.34
N SER A 398 14.18 -20.46 -12.40
CA SER A 398 12.96 -21.23 -12.19
C SER A 398 12.49 -21.00 -10.76
N VAL A 399 11.24 -20.55 -10.61
CA VAL A 399 10.58 -20.34 -9.32
C VAL A 399 9.21 -20.98 -9.31
N THR A 400 8.88 -21.61 -8.19
CA THR A 400 7.54 -22.19 -7.97
C THR A 400 6.85 -21.41 -6.85
N LEU A 401 5.73 -20.77 -7.16
CA LEU A 401 4.98 -19.93 -6.25
C LEU A 401 3.61 -20.53 -5.97
N GLN A 402 3.19 -20.51 -4.71
CA GLN A 402 1.82 -20.86 -4.33
C GLN A 402 0.82 -19.88 -4.95
N ALA A 403 -0.46 -20.19 -4.87
CA ALA A 403 -1.54 -19.32 -5.35
C ALA A 403 -1.42 -17.92 -4.71
N GLY A 404 -1.41 -16.87 -5.52
CA GLY A 404 -1.29 -15.46 -5.07
C GLY A 404 0.06 -15.07 -4.43
N ASP A 405 1.05 -15.95 -4.43
CA ASP A 405 2.32 -15.74 -3.74
C ASP A 405 3.36 -14.98 -4.60
N ALA A 406 4.44 -14.51 -3.96
CA ALA A 406 5.53 -13.83 -4.64
C ALA A 406 6.88 -14.18 -4.04
N ILE A 407 7.95 -13.80 -4.73
CA ILE A 407 9.33 -13.93 -4.27
C ILE A 407 10.13 -12.68 -4.63
N LEU A 408 10.87 -12.13 -3.68
CA LEU A 408 11.78 -11.01 -3.92
C LEU A 408 13.21 -11.54 -4.09
N LEU A 409 13.81 -11.20 -5.22
CA LEU A 409 15.16 -11.65 -5.59
C LEU A 409 16.05 -10.45 -5.90
N ARG A 410 17.30 -10.48 -5.39
CA ARG A 410 18.35 -9.55 -5.79
C ARG A 410 19.27 -10.19 -6.83
N PHE A 411 19.67 -9.41 -7.82
CA PHE A 411 20.52 -9.81 -8.91
C PHE A 411 21.86 -9.05 -8.87
N GLN A 412 22.95 -9.78 -8.77
CA GLN A 412 24.29 -9.27 -8.83
C GLN A 412 25.02 -9.88 -10.03
N ASP A 413 25.85 -9.10 -10.71
CA ASP A 413 26.69 -9.63 -11.79
C ASP A 413 27.52 -10.81 -11.26
N ALA A 414 27.53 -11.93 -12.00
CA ALA A 414 28.18 -13.15 -11.54
C ALA A 414 29.71 -13.04 -11.47
N ASP A 415 30.28 -12.05 -12.17
CA ASP A 415 31.73 -11.81 -12.22
C ASP A 415 32.22 -10.88 -11.11
N GLU A 416 31.29 -10.18 -10.41
CA GLU A 416 31.62 -9.35 -9.26
C GLU A 416 31.86 -10.17 -7.99
N LYS A 417 32.60 -9.59 -7.03
CA LYS A 417 32.78 -10.19 -5.69
C LYS A 417 31.43 -10.32 -4.98
N ALA A 418 31.11 -11.50 -4.49
CA ALA A 418 29.86 -11.78 -3.82
C ALA A 418 29.74 -11.04 -2.47
N PHE A 419 28.59 -10.41 -2.22
CA PHE A 419 28.24 -9.78 -0.94
C PHE A 419 26.75 -9.93 -0.64
N LEU A 420 26.39 -9.81 0.63
CA LEU A 420 25.03 -9.62 1.11
C LEU A 420 24.76 -8.11 1.32
N ILE A 421 23.50 -7.73 1.39
CA ILE A 421 23.11 -6.35 1.70
C ILE A 421 22.27 -6.36 2.98
N ASP A 422 22.55 -5.41 3.85
CA ASP A 422 21.73 -5.05 4.99
C ASP A 422 21.35 -3.56 4.88
N TYR A 423 20.04 -3.27 4.96
CA TYR A 423 19.53 -1.93 4.87
C TYR A 423 19.24 -1.35 6.25
N VAL A 424 19.88 -0.24 6.54
CA VAL A 424 19.76 0.45 7.83
C VAL A 424 19.27 1.89 7.60
N LEU A 425 18.37 2.37 8.47
CA LEU A 425 17.95 3.77 8.44
C LEU A 425 19.15 4.65 8.79
N GLU A 426 19.36 5.71 8.02
CA GLU A 426 20.37 6.75 8.34
C GLU A 426 19.96 7.44 9.65
N LYS A 427 20.88 7.48 10.63
CA LYS A 427 20.64 8.09 11.94
C LYS A 427 20.79 9.60 11.88
#